data_41f35b11b370a630fc44eed43da20888
#
_entry.id   41f35b11b370a630fc44eed43da20888
#
_cell.length_a   1.000
_cell.length_b   1.000
_cell.length_c   1.000
_cell.angle_alpha   90.00
_cell.angle_beta   90.00
_cell.angle_gamma   90.00
#
_symmetry.space_group_name_H-M   'P 1'
#
loop_
_entity.id
_entity.type
_entity.pdbx_description
1 polymer ?
#
loop_
_entity_poly.entity_id
_entity_poly.type
_entity_poly.pdbx_seq_one_letter_code
_entity_poly.pdbx_strand_id
1 'polypeptide(L)'
;MAIGTLLDAVPEVNKIANVTGEQIVKIGSQDMNDAVWLTLAKRINELLKRGDVDGIVVTHGTDTMEETAFFLNLTVKSDKPVVLVGAMRPSTAMSADGPLNLYNAVVTAAAKESKGKGVVIAMNGLILGAQGATKMNTVDVQTFQSPNSGALGYVLNGKVSYNMESLKRHTTKSEFDVTNLDKLPKVGIVYSYSNVDADVMTPFLNGGYQ
;
A
#
# COMPACT_ATOMS: atom_id res chain seq x y z
N MET A 1 6.41 -6.24 -13.60
CA MET A 1 5.75 -5.99 -14.91
C MET A 1 5.78 -4.49 -15.17
N ALA A 2 5.76 -4.02 -16.41
CA ALA A 2 5.67 -2.57 -16.69
C ALA A 2 4.23 -2.09 -16.47
N ILE A 3 4.04 -0.85 -16.02
CA ILE A 3 2.71 -0.32 -15.69
C ILE A 3 1.77 -0.31 -16.91
N GLY A 4 2.29 0.01 -18.12
CA GLY A 4 1.49 -0.06 -19.36
C GLY A 4 0.90 -1.44 -19.60
N THR A 5 1.71 -2.50 -19.47
CA THR A 5 1.25 -3.89 -19.63
C THR A 5 0.16 -4.27 -18.61
N LEU A 6 0.21 -3.72 -17.39
CA LEU A 6 -0.83 -3.96 -16.38
C LEU A 6 -2.16 -3.29 -16.77
N LEU A 7 -2.11 -2.07 -17.27
CA LEU A 7 -3.31 -1.34 -17.71
C LEU A 7 -3.91 -1.96 -18.98
N ASP A 8 -3.08 -2.38 -19.93
CA ASP A 8 -3.52 -3.08 -21.14
C ASP A 8 -4.26 -4.40 -20.82
N ALA A 9 -3.87 -5.07 -19.73
CA ALA A 9 -4.49 -6.31 -19.29
C ALA A 9 -5.87 -6.13 -18.62
N VAL A 10 -6.25 -4.90 -18.25
CA VAL A 10 -7.52 -4.60 -17.57
C VAL A 10 -8.15 -3.33 -18.16
N PRO A 11 -8.55 -3.35 -19.44
CA PRO A 11 -9.12 -2.18 -20.11
C PRO A 11 -10.41 -1.66 -19.47
N GLU A 12 -11.08 -2.46 -18.66
CA GLU A 12 -12.29 -2.12 -17.91
C GLU A 12 -12.09 -0.94 -16.95
N VAL A 13 -10.87 -0.70 -16.47
CA VAL A 13 -10.57 0.43 -15.58
C VAL A 13 -10.85 1.78 -16.24
N ASN A 14 -10.72 1.86 -17.57
CA ASN A 14 -11.01 3.07 -18.34
C ASN A 14 -12.51 3.42 -18.40
N LYS A 15 -13.39 2.49 -18.02
CA LYS A 15 -14.83 2.75 -17.88
C LYS A 15 -15.18 3.37 -16.54
N ILE A 16 -14.23 3.32 -15.57
CA ILE A 16 -14.42 3.80 -14.19
C ILE A 16 -13.80 5.19 -14.04
N ALA A 17 -12.57 5.36 -14.54
CA ALA A 17 -11.78 6.57 -14.37
C ALA A 17 -10.86 6.80 -15.57
N ASN A 18 -10.39 8.04 -15.71
CA ASN A 18 -9.33 8.39 -16.63
C ASN A 18 -7.98 8.02 -16.01
N VAL A 19 -7.42 6.86 -16.38
CA VAL A 19 -6.27 6.28 -15.72
C VAL A 19 -4.98 6.60 -16.49
N THR A 20 -4.00 7.17 -15.81
CA THR A 20 -2.65 7.42 -16.32
C THR A 20 -1.63 6.63 -15.50
N GLY A 21 -0.77 5.87 -16.14
CA GLY A 21 0.27 5.09 -15.48
C GLY A 21 1.63 5.80 -15.43
N GLU A 22 2.28 5.76 -14.27
CA GLU A 22 3.65 6.22 -14.07
C GLU A 22 4.48 5.13 -13.37
N GLN A 23 5.66 4.81 -13.90
CA GLN A 23 6.55 3.80 -13.35
C GLN A 23 7.57 4.47 -12.42
N ILE A 24 7.39 4.38 -11.11
CA ILE A 24 8.35 4.92 -10.13
C ILE A 24 9.61 4.05 -10.08
N VAL A 25 9.42 2.74 -9.87
CA VAL A 25 10.50 1.73 -9.87
C VAL A 25 9.98 0.43 -10.46
N LYS A 26 10.91 -0.48 -10.77
CA LYS A 26 10.60 -1.85 -11.19
C LYS A 26 11.49 -2.82 -10.44
N ILE A 27 11.07 -3.15 -9.22
CA ILE A 27 11.79 -4.05 -8.29
C ILE A 27 10.84 -5.11 -7.76
N GLY A 28 11.37 -6.16 -7.16
CA GLY A 28 10.61 -7.05 -6.28
C GLY A 28 10.32 -6.33 -4.96
N SER A 29 9.22 -6.65 -4.29
CA SER A 29 8.90 -5.97 -3.03
C SER A 29 9.88 -6.30 -1.90
N GLN A 30 10.56 -7.43 -1.95
CA GLN A 30 11.65 -7.77 -1.04
C GLN A 30 12.86 -6.83 -1.14
N ASP A 31 12.97 -6.08 -2.24
CA ASP A 31 14.05 -5.10 -2.49
C ASP A 31 13.64 -3.66 -2.15
N MET A 32 12.47 -3.48 -1.52
CA MET A 32 12.03 -2.15 -1.05
C MET A 32 13.02 -1.58 -0.03
N ASN A 33 13.16 -0.27 -0.08
CA ASN A 33 14.09 0.46 0.81
C ASN A 33 13.63 1.91 1.01
N ASP A 34 14.29 2.58 1.95
CA ASP A 34 13.97 3.95 2.35
C ASP A 34 13.94 4.95 1.20
N ALA A 35 14.89 4.85 0.26
CA ALA A 35 14.97 5.75 -0.89
C ALA A 35 13.76 5.61 -1.82
N VAL A 36 13.29 4.38 -2.03
CA VAL A 36 12.08 4.11 -2.82
C VAL A 36 10.85 4.62 -2.08
N TRP A 37 10.73 4.38 -0.78
CA TRP A 37 9.62 4.91 0.02
C TRP A 37 9.54 6.43 0.00
N LEU A 38 10.67 7.12 0.20
CA LEU A 38 10.73 8.58 0.14
C LEU A 38 10.34 9.12 -1.24
N THR A 39 10.87 8.52 -2.30
CA THR A 39 10.54 8.89 -3.69
C THR A 39 9.05 8.74 -3.95
N LEU A 40 8.49 7.58 -3.55
CA LEU A 40 7.07 7.28 -3.75
C LEU A 40 6.17 8.25 -2.96
N ALA A 41 6.46 8.49 -1.68
CA ALA A 41 5.67 9.40 -0.85
C ALA A 41 5.71 10.84 -1.35
N LYS A 42 6.89 11.34 -1.73
CA LYS A 42 7.05 12.70 -2.30
C LYS A 42 6.25 12.82 -3.60
N ARG A 43 6.35 11.83 -4.49
CA ARG A 43 5.62 11.85 -5.76
C ARG A 43 4.11 11.78 -5.57
N ILE A 44 3.62 10.93 -4.68
CA ILE A 44 2.20 10.86 -4.33
C ILE A 44 1.70 12.21 -3.79
N ASN A 45 2.43 12.81 -2.85
CA ASN A 45 2.07 14.12 -2.30
C ASN A 45 2.05 15.24 -3.36
N GLU A 46 2.97 15.20 -4.31
CA GLU A 46 2.99 16.13 -5.44
C GLU A 46 1.76 15.97 -6.34
N LEU A 47 1.46 14.72 -6.74
CA LEU A 47 0.32 14.41 -7.61
C LEU A 47 -1.01 14.77 -6.97
N LEU A 48 -1.19 14.47 -5.68
CA LEU A 48 -2.45 14.73 -4.97
C LEU A 48 -2.74 16.21 -4.73
N LYS A 49 -1.74 17.10 -4.86
CA LYS A 49 -1.95 18.57 -4.87
C LYS A 49 -2.64 19.05 -6.14
N ARG A 50 -2.57 18.29 -7.23
CA ARG A 50 -3.17 18.66 -8.51
C ARG A 50 -4.68 18.54 -8.45
N GLY A 51 -5.38 19.47 -9.10
CA GLY A 51 -6.84 19.48 -9.16
C GLY A 51 -7.44 18.42 -10.11
N ASP A 52 -6.62 17.90 -11.04
CA ASP A 52 -6.99 16.88 -12.03
C ASP A 52 -6.68 15.44 -11.60
N VAL A 53 -6.20 15.24 -10.37
CA VAL A 53 -5.96 13.92 -9.78
C VAL A 53 -6.92 13.69 -8.62
N ASP A 54 -7.81 12.71 -8.75
CA ASP A 54 -8.82 12.38 -7.74
C ASP A 54 -8.38 11.30 -6.77
N GLY A 55 -7.46 10.43 -7.17
CA GLY A 55 -6.92 9.36 -6.32
C GLY A 55 -5.72 8.69 -6.97
N ILE A 56 -5.05 7.82 -6.22
CA ILE A 56 -3.86 7.09 -6.66
C ILE A 56 -4.01 5.61 -6.36
N VAL A 57 -3.63 4.77 -7.33
CA VAL A 57 -3.45 3.33 -7.15
C VAL A 57 -1.95 3.02 -7.26
N VAL A 58 -1.41 2.31 -6.28
CA VAL A 58 -0.01 1.86 -6.24
C VAL A 58 0.03 0.35 -6.45
N THR A 59 0.54 -0.11 -7.59
CA THR A 59 0.77 -1.53 -7.81
C THR A 59 2.07 -1.95 -7.11
N HIS A 60 2.00 -2.96 -6.27
CA HIS A 60 3.09 -3.36 -5.38
C HIS A 60 3.19 -4.89 -5.27
N GLY A 61 4.39 -5.41 -5.05
CA GLY A 61 4.55 -6.80 -4.67
C GLY A 61 4.07 -7.04 -3.24
N THR A 62 3.65 -8.27 -2.93
CA THR A 62 2.92 -8.55 -1.69
C THR A 62 3.80 -8.70 -0.44
N ASP A 63 5.12 -8.91 -0.58
CA ASP A 63 5.98 -9.24 0.58
C ASP A 63 6.15 -8.07 1.57
N THR A 64 6.21 -6.83 1.07
CA THR A 64 6.37 -5.62 1.90
C THR A 64 5.26 -4.58 1.67
N MET A 65 4.13 -5.00 1.08
CA MET A 65 3.02 -4.08 0.79
C MET A 65 2.45 -3.45 2.05
N GLU A 66 2.35 -4.20 3.15
CA GLU A 66 1.85 -3.71 4.42
C GLU A 66 2.74 -2.60 5.00
N GLU A 67 4.06 -2.73 4.88
CA GLU A 67 5.03 -1.73 5.33
C GLU A 67 4.91 -0.45 4.48
N THR A 68 4.88 -0.60 3.15
CA THR A 68 4.69 0.53 2.24
C THR A 68 3.35 1.23 2.47
N ALA A 69 2.27 0.47 2.68
CA ALA A 69 0.95 1.01 2.97
C ALA A 69 0.96 1.83 4.27
N PHE A 70 1.57 1.30 5.32
CA PHE A 70 1.64 1.99 6.61
C PHE A 70 2.53 3.23 6.54
N PHE A 71 3.69 3.17 5.88
CA PHE A 71 4.54 4.32 5.64
C PHE A 71 3.79 5.45 4.90
N LEU A 72 3.09 5.14 3.83
CA LEU A 72 2.28 6.11 3.09
C LEU A 72 1.11 6.64 3.93
N ASN A 73 0.49 5.79 4.75
CA ASN A 73 -0.60 6.20 5.65
C ASN A 73 -0.18 7.27 6.66
N LEU A 74 1.10 7.26 7.04
CA LEU A 74 1.68 8.28 7.93
C LEU A 74 2.19 9.52 7.20
N THR A 75 2.60 9.41 5.93
CA THR A 75 3.37 10.46 5.24
C THR A 75 2.63 11.17 4.10
N VAL A 76 1.52 10.60 3.62
CA VAL A 76 0.65 11.27 2.63
C VAL A 76 -0.10 12.42 3.29
N LYS A 77 -0.11 13.59 2.64
CA LYS A 77 -0.75 14.83 3.15
C LYS A 77 -1.99 15.22 2.35
N SER A 78 -2.84 14.24 2.07
CA SER A 78 -4.09 14.44 1.34
C SER A 78 -5.19 13.54 1.91
N ASP A 79 -6.45 13.96 1.75
CA ASP A 79 -7.63 13.15 2.03
C ASP A 79 -8.12 12.38 0.79
N LYS A 80 -7.49 12.59 -0.38
CA LYS A 80 -7.79 11.83 -1.60
C LYS A 80 -7.35 10.37 -1.43
N PRO A 81 -8.08 9.42 -2.03
CA PRO A 81 -7.78 8.01 -1.88
C PRO A 81 -6.39 7.61 -2.38
N VAL A 82 -5.68 6.82 -1.60
CA VAL A 82 -4.45 6.12 -2.01
C VAL A 82 -4.65 4.63 -1.72
N VAL A 83 -4.60 3.82 -2.75
CA VAL A 83 -4.94 2.39 -2.70
C VAL A 83 -3.76 1.57 -3.17
N LEU A 84 -3.21 0.70 -2.32
CA LEU A 84 -2.22 -0.29 -2.72
C LEU A 84 -2.91 -1.55 -3.22
N VAL A 85 -2.30 -2.20 -4.20
CA VAL A 85 -2.79 -3.44 -4.79
C VAL A 85 -1.65 -4.32 -5.28
N GLY A 86 -1.85 -5.63 -5.19
CA GLY A 86 -0.92 -6.63 -5.69
C GLY A 86 -1.63 -7.87 -6.21
N ALA A 87 -0.85 -8.92 -6.43
CA ALA A 87 -1.32 -10.23 -6.82
C ALA A 87 -0.50 -11.32 -6.14
N MET A 88 -1.15 -12.40 -5.76
CA MET A 88 -0.49 -13.58 -5.20
C MET A 88 -0.14 -14.60 -6.27
N ARG A 89 -0.86 -14.60 -7.39
CA ARG A 89 -0.64 -15.51 -8.52
C ARG A 89 0.05 -14.79 -9.67
N PRO A 90 0.97 -15.45 -10.39
CA PRO A 90 1.51 -14.91 -11.64
C PRO A 90 0.39 -14.63 -12.65
N SER A 91 0.57 -13.63 -13.50
CA SER A 91 -0.40 -13.27 -14.53
C SER A 91 -0.71 -14.40 -15.53
N THR A 92 0.18 -15.39 -15.64
CA THR A 92 0.03 -16.58 -16.48
C THR A 92 -0.66 -17.75 -15.78
N ALA A 93 -0.94 -17.63 -14.48
CA ALA A 93 -1.58 -18.70 -13.72
C ALA A 93 -3.08 -18.80 -14.07
N MET A 94 -3.61 -20.02 -13.98
CA MET A 94 -5.06 -20.23 -14.01
C MET A 94 -5.68 -19.46 -12.83
N SER A 95 -6.73 -18.71 -13.08
CA SER A 95 -7.39 -17.85 -12.07
C SER A 95 -6.42 -16.83 -11.42
N ALA A 96 -5.58 -16.17 -12.23
CA ALA A 96 -4.74 -15.06 -11.77
C ALA A 96 -5.61 -13.99 -11.08
N ASP A 97 -5.24 -13.58 -9.88
CA ASP A 97 -5.99 -12.62 -9.06
C ASP A 97 -5.69 -11.14 -9.38
N GLY A 98 -4.57 -10.87 -10.05
CA GLY A 98 -4.10 -9.53 -10.36
C GLY A 98 -5.10 -8.64 -11.12
N PRO A 99 -5.71 -9.11 -12.21
CA PRO A 99 -6.65 -8.29 -12.99
C PRO A 99 -7.84 -7.80 -12.17
N LEU A 100 -8.50 -8.69 -11.41
CA LEU A 100 -9.62 -8.29 -10.57
C LEU A 100 -9.20 -7.40 -9.40
N ASN A 101 -8.05 -7.68 -8.79
CA ASN A 101 -7.51 -6.83 -7.72
C ASN A 101 -7.24 -5.41 -8.24
N LEU A 102 -6.61 -5.26 -9.42
CA LEU A 102 -6.34 -3.96 -10.03
C LEU A 102 -7.65 -3.22 -10.36
N TYR A 103 -8.63 -3.91 -10.95
CA TYR A 103 -9.95 -3.34 -11.20
C TYR A 103 -10.58 -2.82 -9.90
N ASN A 104 -10.62 -3.63 -8.85
CA ASN A 104 -11.19 -3.27 -7.56
C ASN A 104 -10.43 -2.11 -6.89
N ALA A 105 -9.11 -2.02 -7.06
CA ALA A 105 -8.32 -0.91 -6.55
C ALA A 105 -8.67 0.42 -7.24
N VAL A 106 -8.88 0.40 -8.56
CA VAL A 106 -9.32 1.59 -9.31
C VAL A 106 -10.74 1.99 -8.90
N VAL A 107 -11.66 1.01 -8.77
CA VAL A 107 -13.02 1.26 -8.23
C VAL A 107 -12.95 1.93 -6.86
N THR A 108 -12.07 1.42 -5.97
CA THR A 108 -11.89 1.97 -4.62
C THR A 108 -11.34 3.39 -4.68
N ALA A 109 -10.33 3.65 -5.52
CA ALA A 109 -9.72 4.98 -5.65
C ALA A 109 -10.68 6.02 -6.26
N ALA A 110 -11.59 5.59 -7.14
CA ALA A 110 -12.59 6.45 -7.77
C ALA A 110 -13.83 6.70 -6.90
N ALA A 111 -14.04 5.89 -5.86
CA ALA A 111 -15.21 6.00 -5.01
C ALA A 111 -15.14 7.22 -4.07
N LYS A 112 -16.20 8.01 -4.02
CA LYS A 112 -16.30 9.19 -3.13
C LYS A 112 -16.21 8.80 -1.66
N GLU A 113 -16.72 7.63 -1.33
CA GLU A 113 -16.73 7.04 0.02
C GLU A 113 -15.31 6.72 0.53
N SER A 114 -14.34 6.58 -0.38
CA SER A 114 -12.94 6.32 -0.03
C SER A 114 -12.18 7.56 0.42
N LYS A 115 -12.74 8.76 0.19
CA LYS A 115 -12.12 10.00 0.63
C LYS A 115 -12.01 10.05 2.16
N GLY A 116 -10.83 10.40 2.66
CA GLY A 116 -10.57 10.51 4.11
C GLY A 116 -10.44 9.19 4.86
N LYS A 117 -10.40 8.04 4.15
CA LYS A 117 -10.24 6.71 4.78
C LYS A 117 -8.79 6.32 5.06
N GLY A 118 -7.84 7.21 4.77
CA GLY A 118 -6.40 6.92 4.85
C GLY A 118 -5.90 6.14 3.64
N VAL A 119 -4.73 5.56 3.77
CA VAL A 119 -4.19 4.63 2.79
C VAL A 119 -4.76 3.24 3.04
N VAL A 120 -5.20 2.58 1.99
CA VAL A 120 -5.83 1.25 2.08
C VAL A 120 -5.17 0.25 1.14
N ILE A 121 -5.32 -1.03 1.44
CA ILE A 121 -4.95 -2.14 0.56
C ILE A 121 -6.23 -2.75 0.01
N ALA A 122 -6.34 -2.85 -1.32
CA ALA A 122 -7.46 -3.53 -2.00
C ALA A 122 -6.98 -4.87 -2.55
N MET A 123 -7.35 -5.96 -1.89
CA MET A 123 -6.96 -7.32 -2.25
C MET A 123 -8.12 -8.29 -2.02
N ASN A 124 -8.33 -9.21 -2.96
CA ASN A 124 -9.34 -10.27 -2.86
C ASN A 124 -10.74 -9.76 -2.47
N GLY A 125 -11.14 -8.61 -3.02
CA GLY A 125 -12.43 -7.97 -2.74
C GLY A 125 -12.54 -7.23 -1.40
N LEU A 126 -11.52 -7.30 -0.53
CA LEU A 126 -11.47 -6.59 0.74
C LEU A 126 -10.77 -5.24 0.61
N ILE A 127 -11.21 -4.27 1.41
CA ILE A 127 -10.54 -2.99 1.63
C ILE A 127 -10.02 -3.00 3.06
N LEU A 128 -8.69 -3.05 3.19
CA LEU A 128 -8.00 -3.14 4.47
C LEU A 128 -7.31 -1.81 4.78
N GLY A 129 -7.45 -1.33 6.00
CA GLY A 129 -6.72 -0.15 6.47
C GLY A 129 -5.22 -0.46 6.63
N ALA A 130 -4.36 0.42 6.16
CA ALA A 130 -2.91 0.24 6.17
C ALA A 130 -2.33 -0.10 7.55
N GLN A 131 -2.93 0.40 8.63
CA GLN A 131 -2.41 0.19 9.98
C GLN A 131 -2.61 -1.24 10.51
N GLY A 132 -3.63 -1.95 10.04
CA GLY A 132 -3.96 -3.29 10.55
C GLY A 132 -3.74 -4.40 9.54
N ALA A 133 -3.45 -4.05 8.29
CA ALA A 133 -3.27 -5.02 7.23
C ALA A 133 -1.96 -5.80 7.40
N THR A 134 -2.03 -7.11 7.28
CA THR A 134 -0.88 -8.01 7.38
C THR A 134 -1.01 -9.17 6.41
N LYS A 135 0.10 -9.57 5.80
CA LYS A 135 0.20 -10.77 4.94
C LYS A 135 0.26 -12.01 5.82
N MET A 136 -0.87 -12.69 5.96
CA MET A 136 -1.02 -13.85 6.86
C MET A 136 -0.65 -15.19 6.21
N ASN A 137 -0.50 -15.23 4.90
CA ASN A 137 -0.22 -16.45 4.15
C ASN A 137 0.74 -16.16 3.00
N THR A 138 1.55 -17.15 2.62
CA THR A 138 2.55 -17.01 1.55
C THR A 138 2.05 -17.43 0.18
N VAL A 139 0.90 -18.10 0.07
CA VAL A 139 0.39 -18.71 -1.18
C VAL A 139 -1.05 -18.32 -1.49
N ASP A 140 -1.91 -18.25 -0.49
CA ASP A 140 -3.33 -18.04 -0.67
C ASP A 140 -3.62 -16.61 -1.22
N VAL A 141 -4.62 -16.50 -2.09
CA VAL A 141 -5.10 -15.19 -2.58
C VAL A 141 -5.76 -14.36 -1.47
N GLN A 142 -6.36 -15.01 -0.47
CA GLN A 142 -6.91 -14.38 0.74
C GLN A 142 -5.83 -14.16 1.80
N THR A 143 -4.67 -13.68 1.38
CA THR A 143 -3.51 -13.57 2.26
C THR A 143 -3.52 -12.34 3.15
N PHE A 144 -4.01 -11.20 2.64
CA PHE A 144 -4.06 -9.97 3.43
C PHE A 144 -5.31 -9.95 4.32
N GLN A 145 -5.09 -9.70 5.59
CA GLN A 145 -6.12 -9.62 6.61
C GLN A 145 -5.81 -8.48 7.59
N SER A 146 -6.77 -8.10 8.38
CA SER A 146 -6.60 -7.22 9.54
C SER A 146 -7.08 -7.97 10.79
N PRO A 147 -6.24 -8.81 11.40
CA PRO A 147 -6.66 -9.76 12.44
C PRO A 147 -7.30 -9.10 13.65
N ASN A 148 -6.85 -7.91 14.01
CA ASN A 148 -7.29 -7.21 15.22
C ASN A 148 -8.46 -6.24 15.00
N SER A 149 -8.70 -5.80 13.75
CA SER A 149 -9.68 -4.74 13.48
C SER A 149 -10.67 -5.09 12.35
N GLY A 150 -10.42 -6.16 11.61
CA GLY A 150 -11.23 -6.51 10.44
C GLY A 150 -10.98 -5.59 9.24
N ALA A 151 -11.68 -5.87 8.15
CA ALA A 151 -11.66 -5.05 6.96
C ALA A 151 -12.47 -3.76 7.17
N LEU A 152 -12.00 -2.64 6.60
CA LEU A 152 -12.76 -1.39 6.61
C LEU A 152 -14.00 -1.49 5.71
N GLY A 153 -13.91 -2.29 4.65
CA GLY A 153 -14.97 -2.46 3.68
C GLY A 153 -14.64 -3.51 2.64
N TYR A 154 -15.39 -3.50 1.58
CA TYR A 154 -15.25 -4.45 0.48
C TYR A 154 -15.67 -3.84 -0.86
N VAL A 155 -15.22 -4.45 -1.94
CA VAL A 155 -15.67 -4.16 -3.30
C VAL A 155 -16.42 -5.37 -3.83
N LEU A 156 -17.66 -5.17 -4.21
CA LEU A 156 -18.50 -6.22 -4.79
C LEU A 156 -19.22 -5.69 -6.03
N ASN A 157 -19.08 -6.38 -7.15
CA ASN A 157 -19.71 -5.98 -8.42
C ASN A 157 -19.44 -4.53 -8.82
N GLY A 158 -18.21 -4.07 -8.65
CA GLY A 158 -17.80 -2.69 -8.98
C GLY A 158 -18.38 -1.62 -8.05
N LYS A 159 -18.86 -1.98 -6.87
CA LYS A 159 -19.35 -1.06 -5.84
C LYS A 159 -18.54 -1.19 -4.56
N VAL A 160 -18.15 -0.05 -4.01
CA VAL A 160 -17.45 0.05 -2.73
C VAL A 160 -18.46 0.15 -1.60
N SER A 161 -18.19 -0.54 -0.51
CA SER A 161 -18.95 -0.42 0.74
C SER A 161 -17.99 -0.39 1.93
N TYR A 162 -18.09 0.64 2.75
CA TYR A 162 -17.35 0.77 4.00
C TYR A 162 -18.25 0.49 5.18
N ASN A 163 -17.79 -0.37 6.08
CA ASN A 163 -18.50 -0.71 7.34
C ASN A 163 -17.81 -0.08 8.55
N MET A 164 -16.52 0.29 8.40
CA MET A 164 -15.69 0.85 9.48
C MET A 164 -14.78 1.94 8.93
N GLU A 165 -14.15 2.67 9.85
CA GLU A 165 -13.08 3.62 9.53
C GLU A 165 -11.98 3.56 10.60
N SER A 166 -10.77 4.00 10.22
CA SER A 166 -9.67 4.11 11.16
C SER A 166 -9.86 5.31 12.07
N LEU A 167 -9.84 5.09 13.39
CA LEU A 167 -9.84 6.17 14.39
C LEU A 167 -8.43 6.68 14.72
N LYS A 168 -7.39 6.00 14.26
CA LYS A 168 -6.01 6.41 14.45
C LYS A 168 -5.65 7.54 13.50
N ARG A 169 -4.72 8.40 13.91
CA ARG A 169 -4.25 9.48 13.06
C ARG A 169 -3.57 8.93 11.81
N HIS A 170 -3.89 9.51 10.68
CA HIS A 170 -3.30 9.15 9.39
C HIS A 170 -3.33 10.35 8.43
N THR A 171 -2.62 10.26 7.35
CA THR A 171 -2.59 11.22 6.24
C THR A 171 -2.53 12.68 6.70
N THR A 172 -3.55 13.48 6.47
CA THR A 172 -3.59 14.91 6.84
C THR A 172 -3.53 15.17 8.33
N LYS A 173 -3.86 14.18 9.17
CA LYS A 173 -3.83 14.27 10.64
C LYS A 173 -2.55 13.68 11.25
N SER A 174 -1.68 13.09 10.43
CA SER A 174 -0.40 12.56 10.87
C SER A 174 0.61 13.68 11.08
N GLU A 175 1.43 13.57 12.12
CA GLU A 175 2.53 14.47 12.45
C GLU A 175 3.76 14.26 11.54
N PHE A 176 3.91 13.12 10.89
CA PHE A 176 5.09 12.80 10.08
C PHE A 176 5.07 13.49 8.73
N ASP A 177 6.14 14.21 8.39
CA ASP A 177 6.35 14.88 7.11
C ASP A 177 7.72 14.49 6.54
N VAL A 178 7.72 13.99 5.32
CA VAL A 178 8.93 13.55 4.62
C VAL A 178 9.34 14.50 3.48
N THR A 179 8.66 15.62 3.32
CA THR A 179 8.85 16.56 2.19
C THR A 179 10.31 16.98 2.05
N ASN A 180 10.96 17.30 3.17
CA ASN A 180 12.33 17.81 3.22
C ASN A 180 13.37 16.75 3.65
N LEU A 181 12.99 15.48 3.71
CA LEU A 181 13.91 14.42 4.11
C LEU A 181 14.61 13.81 2.87
N ASP A 182 15.93 13.74 2.92
CA ASP A 182 16.72 13.04 1.90
C ASP A 182 17.00 11.58 2.28
N LYS A 183 16.91 11.28 3.58
CA LYS A 183 17.05 9.92 4.13
C LYS A 183 16.19 9.75 5.37
N LEU A 184 15.82 8.52 5.67
CA LEU A 184 15.19 8.14 6.93
C LEU A 184 16.25 7.85 8.00
N PRO A 185 15.90 7.93 9.30
CA PRO A 185 16.78 7.48 10.37
C PRO A 185 17.04 5.98 10.23
N LYS A 186 18.24 5.56 10.62
CA LYS A 186 18.64 4.15 10.59
C LYS A 186 18.01 3.43 11.77
N VAL A 187 16.99 2.63 11.54
CA VAL A 187 16.27 1.87 12.57
C VAL A 187 16.58 0.38 12.42
N GLY A 188 16.90 -0.29 13.53
CA GLY A 188 17.08 -1.74 13.59
C GLY A 188 15.93 -2.40 14.35
N ILE A 189 15.45 -3.55 13.85
CA ILE A 189 14.45 -4.35 14.53
C ILE A 189 15.12 -5.67 14.98
N VAL A 190 15.04 -5.95 16.26
CA VAL A 190 15.53 -7.20 16.85
C VAL A 190 14.38 -7.94 17.49
N TYR A 191 14.10 -9.14 17.01
CA TYR A 191 13.08 -10.00 17.59
C TYR A 191 13.64 -10.73 18.82
N SER A 192 12.89 -10.72 19.90
CA SER A 192 13.17 -11.55 21.07
C SER A 192 12.61 -12.96 20.89
N TYR A 193 13.38 -13.97 21.26
CA TYR A 193 13.00 -15.38 21.24
C TYR A 193 13.67 -16.12 22.41
N SER A 194 13.22 -17.36 22.71
CA SER A 194 13.83 -18.17 23.78
C SER A 194 15.33 -18.37 23.54
N ASN A 195 16.16 -18.10 24.55
CA ASN A 195 17.63 -18.14 24.50
C ASN A 195 18.26 -17.08 23.58
N VAL A 196 17.58 -15.97 23.29
CA VAL A 196 18.23 -14.85 22.62
C VAL A 196 19.36 -14.33 23.49
N ASP A 197 20.56 -14.20 22.94
CA ASP A 197 21.70 -13.58 23.61
C ASP A 197 21.70 -12.07 23.38
N ALA A 198 22.16 -11.31 24.39
CA ALA A 198 22.29 -9.86 24.28
C ALA A 198 23.26 -9.42 23.16
N ASP A 199 24.19 -10.29 22.78
CA ASP A 199 25.15 -10.02 21.72
C ASP A 199 24.50 -9.75 20.35
N VAL A 200 23.28 -10.21 20.12
CA VAL A 200 22.53 -9.88 18.89
C VAL A 200 22.27 -8.37 18.74
N MET A 201 22.28 -7.63 19.84
CA MET A 201 22.12 -6.16 19.86
C MET A 201 23.39 -5.39 19.51
N THR A 202 24.56 -6.01 19.71
CA THR A 202 25.86 -5.35 19.59
C THR A 202 26.10 -4.72 18.22
N PRO A 203 25.80 -5.36 17.07
CA PRO A 203 25.96 -4.73 15.76
C PRO A 203 25.07 -3.49 15.57
N PHE A 204 23.89 -3.48 16.14
CA PHE A 204 22.95 -2.33 16.05
C PHE A 204 23.48 -1.16 16.88
N LEU A 205 23.89 -1.40 18.13
CA LEU A 205 24.45 -0.37 19.01
C LEU A 205 25.71 0.26 18.39
N ASN A 206 26.59 -0.55 17.84
CA ASN A 206 27.83 -0.06 17.21
C ASN A 206 27.60 0.53 15.80
N GLY A 207 26.50 0.18 15.15
CA GLY A 207 26.14 0.59 13.80
C GLY A 207 25.43 1.95 13.71
N GLY A 208 25.17 2.62 14.84
CA GLY A 208 24.45 3.90 14.88
C GLY A 208 22.97 3.78 14.50
N TYR A 209 22.35 2.64 14.80
CA TYR A 209 20.91 2.46 14.70
C TYR A 209 20.19 3.16 15.85
N GLN A 210 18.95 3.57 15.59
CA GLN A 210 18.02 4.13 16.56
C GLN A 210 16.94 3.12 16.91
#